data_a25936b1f68cbaa872549bf71c7bb9af
#
_entry.id   a25936b1f68cbaa872549bf71c7bb9af
#
_cell.length_a   1.000
_cell.length_b   1.000
_cell.length_c   1.000
_cell.angle_alpha   90.00
_cell.angle_beta   90.00
_cell.angle_gamma   90.00
#
_symmetry.space_group_name_H-M   'P 1'
#
loop_
_entity.id
_entity.type
_entity.pdbx_description
1 polymer ?
#
loop_
_entity_poly.entity_id
_entity_poly.type
_entity_poly.pdbx_seq_one_letter_code
_entity_poly.pdbx_strand_id
1 'polypeptide(L)'
;MKSAVILQHTPTEGPERITPLLAARGVAYETLAVYDGAPVPDIIGPGRMVIVMGGPMGVADAGSPKYPFLAAEIALLRRLIARDTPVLGICLGSQLLAAAAGARVYPNTRPGPDGKPIPVREVGWGPIDLHNVTEPVLAGMPAQPLVVHWHGDTYDLPPGAVHLASTPVCRHQAYRIGRAFGLQFHPELERETIATWVREDADYVLGALGPEGGARILADTDRLYAGAQPIWDRLLGNILSLMQ
;
A
#
# COMPACT_ATOMS: atom_id res chain seq x y z
N MET A 1 12.88 22.69 6.04
CA MET A 1 12.53 21.66 7.01
C MET A 1 11.81 20.54 6.23
N LYS A 2 12.26 19.30 6.34
CA LYS A 2 11.62 18.17 5.64
C LYS A 2 10.31 17.84 6.35
N SER A 3 9.23 17.59 5.60
CA SER A 3 7.93 17.22 6.15
C SER A 3 7.19 16.23 5.23
N ALA A 4 6.22 15.52 5.79
CA ALA A 4 5.34 14.61 5.08
C ALA A 4 3.89 15.10 5.09
N VAL A 5 3.17 14.85 4.00
CA VAL A 5 1.72 14.93 3.92
C VAL A 5 1.21 13.51 3.77
N ILE A 6 0.30 13.11 4.63
CA ILE A 6 -0.30 11.79 4.64
C ILE A 6 -1.76 11.94 4.23
N LEU A 7 -2.16 11.28 3.14
CA LEU A 7 -3.55 11.22 2.69
C LEU A 7 -4.17 9.93 3.23
N GLN A 8 -5.20 10.06 4.05
CA GLN A 8 -5.88 8.94 4.73
C GLN A 8 -7.34 8.85 4.25
N HIS A 9 -7.77 7.65 3.85
CA HIS A 9 -9.04 7.39 3.17
C HIS A 9 -10.14 6.83 4.07
N THR A 10 -9.80 6.34 5.27
CA THR A 10 -10.72 5.76 6.24
C THR A 10 -10.12 5.88 7.64
N PRO A 11 -10.93 5.95 8.70
CA PRO A 11 -10.42 6.01 10.06
C PRO A 11 -9.54 4.83 10.47
N THR A 12 -9.79 3.64 9.90
CA THR A 12 -9.16 2.37 10.29
C THR A 12 -7.92 2.00 9.48
N GLU A 13 -7.53 2.80 8.48
CA GLU A 13 -6.30 2.62 7.70
C GLU A 13 -5.39 3.84 7.85
N GLY A 14 -4.84 3.99 9.05
CA GLY A 14 -3.95 5.07 9.42
C GLY A 14 -2.48 4.81 9.09
N PRO A 15 -1.60 5.82 9.26
CA PRO A 15 -0.17 5.72 8.97
C PRO A 15 0.65 4.97 10.04
N GLU A 16 0.04 4.53 11.09
CA GLU A 16 0.52 3.68 12.19
C GLU A 16 2.06 3.69 12.39
N ARG A 17 2.74 2.61 11.98
CA ARG A 17 4.20 2.46 12.12
C ARG A 17 5.02 3.50 11.32
N ILE A 18 4.42 4.17 10.36
CA ILE A 18 5.09 5.21 9.57
C ILE A 18 5.37 6.44 10.44
N THR A 19 4.42 6.84 11.29
CA THR A 19 4.55 8.09 12.06
C THR A 19 5.70 8.06 13.07
N PRO A 20 5.93 7.01 13.87
CA PRO A 20 7.12 6.95 14.74
C PRO A 20 8.42 6.89 13.93
N LEU A 21 8.43 6.28 12.75
CA LEU A 21 9.61 6.26 11.88
C LEU A 21 9.93 7.64 11.28
N LEU A 22 8.92 8.45 10.95
CA LEU A 22 9.08 9.86 10.56
C LEU A 22 9.62 10.70 11.73
N ALA A 23 9.01 10.55 12.92
CA ALA A 23 9.42 11.28 14.11
C ALA A 23 10.89 10.98 14.51
N ALA A 24 11.31 9.71 14.45
CA ALA A 24 12.68 9.29 14.70
C ALA A 24 13.70 9.90 13.72
N ARG A 25 13.25 10.35 12.55
CA ARG A 25 14.06 11.04 11.53
C ARG A 25 13.96 12.58 11.59
N GLY A 26 13.24 13.12 12.57
CA GLY A 26 12.99 14.56 12.66
C GLY A 26 12.13 15.10 11.51
N VAL A 27 11.32 14.27 10.87
CA VAL A 27 10.41 14.66 9.79
C VAL A 27 9.05 14.97 10.41
N ALA A 28 8.65 16.24 10.37
CA ALA A 28 7.29 16.65 10.73
C ALA A 28 6.28 16.09 9.71
N TYR A 29 5.06 15.81 10.17
CA TYR A 29 4.00 15.33 9.27
C TYR A 29 2.65 15.94 9.62
N GLU A 30 1.77 15.94 8.64
CA GLU A 30 0.35 16.21 8.80
C GLU A 30 -0.46 15.11 8.12
N THR A 31 -1.56 14.68 8.74
CA THR A 31 -2.50 13.72 8.16
C THR A 31 -3.75 14.45 7.71
N LEU A 32 -4.09 14.30 6.44
CA LEU A 32 -5.31 14.84 5.84
C LEU A 32 -6.34 13.71 5.73
N ALA A 33 -7.37 13.75 6.55
CA ALA A 33 -8.50 12.83 6.54
C ALA A 33 -9.43 13.18 5.35
N VAL A 34 -9.05 12.74 4.14
CA VAL A 34 -9.81 13.07 2.92
C VAL A 34 -11.21 12.44 2.94
N TYR A 35 -11.39 11.34 3.66
CA TYR A 35 -12.68 10.72 3.92
C TYR A 35 -13.63 11.61 4.75
N ASP A 36 -13.08 12.54 5.53
CA ASP A 36 -13.82 13.48 6.39
C ASP A 36 -13.82 14.90 5.81
N GLY A 37 -13.58 15.03 4.51
CA GLY A 37 -13.68 16.28 3.77
C GLY A 37 -12.42 17.15 3.78
N ALA A 38 -11.29 16.68 4.31
CA ALA A 38 -10.04 17.40 4.13
C ALA A 38 -9.69 17.48 2.62
N PRO A 39 -9.35 18.68 2.11
CA PRO A 39 -9.06 18.83 0.69
C PRO A 39 -7.74 18.14 0.32
N VAL A 40 -7.72 17.49 -0.84
CA VAL A 40 -6.48 17.04 -1.47
C VAL A 40 -5.69 18.26 -1.95
N PRO A 41 -4.42 18.44 -1.57
CA PRO A 41 -3.62 19.59 -1.97
C PRO A 41 -3.39 19.62 -3.48
N ASP A 42 -3.55 20.79 -4.11
CA ASP A 42 -3.19 20.95 -5.51
C ASP A 42 -1.68 20.94 -5.73
N ILE A 43 -0.92 21.42 -4.76
CA ILE A 43 0.53 21.60 -4.84
C ILE A 43 1.18 21.11 -3.54
N ILE A 44 2.25 20.34 -3.70
CA ILE A 44 3.17 19.98 -2.62
C ILE A 44 4.43 20.82 -2.78
N GLY A 45 4.77 21.59 -1.75
CA GLY A 45 5.96 22.43 -1.73
C GLY A 45 7.27 21.62 -1.75
N PRO A 46 8.39 22.25 -2.09
CA PRO A 46 9.69 21.59 -2.12
C PRO A 46 10.10 21.04 -0.74
N GLY A 47 10.85 19.94 -0.73
CA GLY A 47 11.32 19.29 0.50
C GLY A 47 10.22 18.54 1.29
N ARG A 48 9.05 18.34 0.70
CA ARG A 48 7.97 17.53 1.25
C ARG A 48 7.86 16.20 0.52
N MET A 49 7.48 15.16 1.27
CA MET A 49 7.08 13.86 0.72
C MET A 49 5.57 13.65 0.89
N VAL A 50 4.99 12.78 0.08
CA VAL A 50 3.57 12.41 0.18
C VAL A 50 3.46 10.93 0.48
N ILE A 51 2.59 10.57 1.42
CA ILE A 51 2.26 9.20 1.76
C ILE A 51 0.76 9.03 1.52
N VAL A 52 0.38 8.04 0.71
CA VAL A 52 -1.00 7.76 0.34
C VAL A 52 -1.36 6.41 0.91
N MET A 53 -2.30 6.41 1.85
CA MET A 53 -2.68 5.22 2.61
C MET A 53 -3.59 4.27 1.81
N GLY A 54 -3.93 3.16 2.41
CA GLY A 54 -4.93 2.21 1.93
C GLY A 54 -6.36 2.74 2.01
N GLY A 55 -7.31 1.93 1.58
CA GLY A 55 -8.75 2.24 1.63
C GLY A 55 -9.59 1.17 0.94
N PRO A 56 -10.88 1.04 1.32
CA PRO A 56 -11.79 0.05 0.74
C PRO A 56 -12.31 0.42 -0.67
N MET A 57 -11.95 1.61 -1.20
CA MET A 57 -12.31 2.06 -2.54
C MET A 57 -11.40 1.41 -3.59
N GLY A 58 -11.86 1.39 -4.84
CA GLY A 58 -11.04 1.05 -6.01
C GLY A 58 -10.69 2.27 -6.85
N VAL A 59 -9.65 2.17 -7.67
CA VAL A 59 -9.32 3.22 -8.66
C VAL A 59 -10.48 3.46 -9.64
N ALA A 60 -11.30 2.43 -9.89
CA ALA A 60 -12.51 2.54 -10.71
C ALA A 60 -13.56 3.52 -10.13
N ASP A 61 -13.48 3.80 -8.83
CA ASP A 61 -14.38 4.74 -8.15
C ASP A 61 -13.96 6.22 -8.33
N ALA A 62 -12.85 6.51 -9.03
CA ALA A 62 -12.31 7.87 -9.17
C ALA A 62 -13.27 8.87 -9.85
N GLY A 63 -14.30 8.40 -10.56
CA GLY A 63 -15.37 9.24 -11.10
C GLY A 63 -16.63 9.32 -10.23
N SER A 64 -16.65 8.63 -9.11
CA SER A 64 -17.82 8.54 -8.24
C SER A 64 -17.97 9.79 -7.37
N PRO A 65 -19.16 10.40 -7.29
CA PRO A 65 -19.40 11.51 -6.37
C PRO A 65 -19.29 11.09 -4.88
N LYS A 66 -19.30 9.80 -4.59
CA LYS A 66 -19.08 9.26 -3.24
C LYS A 66 -17.62 9.45 -2.77
N TYR A 67 -16.66 9.43 -3.70
CA TYR A 67 -15.24 9.51 -3.40
C TYR A 67 -14.56 10.59 -4.27
N PRO A 68 -14.94 11.86 -4.12
CA PRO A 68 -14.48 12.95 -5.00
C PRO A 68 -12.96 13.20 -4.90
N PHE A 69 -12.35 12.78 -3.79
CA PHE A 69 -10.91 12.93 -3.55
C PHE A 69 -10.05 12.03 -4.45
N LEU A 70 -10.53 10.87 -4.91
CA LEU A 70 -9.72 9.91 -5.68
C LEU A 70 -9.22 10.51 -7.01
N ALA A 71 -10.08 11.22 -7.75
CA ALA A 71 -9.67 11.87 -8.99
C ALA A 71 -8.65 12.99 -8.74
N ALA A 72 -8.84 13.76 -7.65
CA ALA A 72 -7.91 14.81 -7.24
C ALA A 72 -6.54 14.24 -6.85
N GLU A 73 -6.52 13.10 -6.15
CA GLU A 73 -5.28 12.40 -5.77
C GLU A 73 -4.53 11.86 -6.98
N ILE A 74 -5.21 11.21 -7.93
CA ILE A 74 -4.58 10.75 -9.18
C ILE A 74 -3.95 11.94 -9.91
N ALA A 75 -4.65 13.08 -9.98
CA ALA A 75 -4.14 14.28 -10.60
C ALA A 75 -2.93 14.88 -9.85
N LEU A 76 -2.96 14.88 -8.51
CA LEU A 76 -1.83 15.27 -7.67
C LEU A 76 -0.63 14.33 -7.91
N LEU A 77 -0.83 13.00 -7.80
CA LEU A 77 0.23 12.01 -7.96
C LEU A 77 0.90 12.09 -9.33
N ARG A 78 0.14 12.34 -10.40
CA ARG A 78 0.71 12.57 -11.74
C ARG A 78 1.68 13.75 -11.76
N ARG A 79 1.33 14.86 -11.08
CA ARG A 79 2.21 16.03 -10.96
C ARG A 79 3.45 15.72 -10.10
N LEU A 80 3.30 14.92 -9.04
CA LEU A 80 4.41 14.53 -8.16
C LEU A 80 5.42 13.63 -8.89
N ILE A 81 4.94 12.64 -9.64
CA ILE A 81 5.79 11.77 -10.49
C ILE A 81 6.59 12.61 -11.49
N ALA A 82 5.91 13.53 -12.21
CA ALA A 82 6.55 14.38 -13.20
C ALA A 82 7.64 15.31 -12.63
N ARG A 83 7.59 15.60 -11.32
CA ARG A 83 8.56 16.43 -10.58
C ARG A 83 9.57 15.61 -9.78
N ASP A 84 9.55 14.29 -9.89
CA ASP A 84 10.32 13.35 -9.07
C ASP A 84 10.18 13.65 -7.55
N THR A 85 8.99 14.07 -7.13
CA THR A 85 8.67 14.30 -5.72
C THR A 85 8.52 12.95 -5.02
N PRO A 86 9.09 12.78 -3.81
CA PRO A 86 8.98 11.53 -3.08
C PRO A 86 7.54 11.16 -2.74
N VAL A 87 7.12 9.94 -3.09
CA VAL A 87 5.79 9.39 -2.80
C VAL A 87 5.91 7.97 -2.28
N LEU A 88 5.15 7.64 -1.24
CA LEU A 88 4.88 6.26 -0.82
C LEU A 88 3.38 6.01 -0.94
N GLY A 89 2.98 5.04 -1.77
CA GLY A 89 1.60 4.54 -1.85
C GLY A 89 1.48 3.15 -1.25
N ILE A 90 0.50 2.93 -0.38
CA ILE A 90 0.21 1.65 0.25
C ILE A 90 -1.19 1.18 -0.16
N CYS A 91 -1.32 -0.07 -0.59
CA CYS A 91 -2.55 -0.71 -1.05
C CYS A 91 -3.29 0.15 -2.08
N LEU A 92 -4.43 0.76 -1.76
CA LEU A 92 -5.11 1.72 -2.64
C LEU A 92 -4.16 2.83 -3.09
N GLY A 93 -3.33 3.37 -2.21
CA GLY A 93 -2.34 4.39 -2.55
C GLY A 93 -1.34 3.94 -3.62
N SER A 94 -0.93 2.66 -3.60
CA SER A 94 -0.06 2.09 -4.64
C SER A 94 -0.79 1.98 -5.98
N GLN A 95 -2.07 1.66 -5.96
CA GLN A 95 -2.93 1.56 -7.14
C GLN A 95 -3.21 2.94 -7.76
N LEU A 96 -3.49 3.96 -6.93
CA LEU A 96 -3.66 5.35 -7.37
C LEU A 96 -2.36 5.89 -8.00
N LEU A 97 -1.21 5.56 -7.40
CA LEU A 97 0.11 5.92 -7.92
C LEU A 97 0.38 5.22 -9.27
N ALA A 98 0.03 3.93 -9.40
CA ALA A 98 0.15 3.19 -10.66
C ALA A 98 -0.73 3.80 -11.77
N ALA A 99 -1.98 4.12 -11.46
CA ALA A 99 -2.90 4.79 -12.38
C ALA A 99 -2.40 6.19 -12.79
N ALA A 100 -1.86 6.96 -11.84
CA ALA A 100 -1.25 8.26 -12.12
C ALA A 100 -0.04 8.15 -13.06
N ALA A 101 0.72 7.06 -12.97
CA ALA A 101 1.85 6.73 -13.84
C ALA A 101 1.44 6.12 -15.19
N GLY A 102 0.12 5.98 -15.46
CA GLY A 102 -0.41 5.48 -16.72
C GLY A 102 -0.61 3.96 -16.81
N ALA A 103 -0.47 3.25 -15.70
CA ALA A 103 -0.76 1.82 -15.63
C ALA A 103 -2.28 1.56 -15.47
N ARG A 104 -2.74 0.40 -15.92
CA ARG A 104 -4.10 -0.07 -15.64
C ARG A 104 -4.16 -0.63 -14.22
N VAL A 105 -5.29 -0.40 -13.55
CA VAL A 105 -5.65 -1.04 -12.29
C VAL A 105 -6.93 -1.83 -12.53
N TYR A 106 -6.99 -3.06 -12.04
CA TYR A 106 -8.09 -3.99 -12.34
C TYR A 106 -8.21 -5.07 -11.26
N PRO A 107 -9.38 -5.71 -11.12
CA PRO A 107 -9.56 -6.86 -10.23
C PRO A 107 -8.57 -7.98 -10.55
N ASN A 108 -7.86 -8.48 -9.54
CA ASN A 108 -6.97 -9.62 -9.69
C ASN A 108 -7.79 -10.88 -9.98
N THR A 109 -7.44 -11.61 -11.04
CA THR A 109 -8.17 -12.79 -11.47
C THR A 109 -7.23 -13.88 -11.95
N ARG A 110 -7.73 -15.13 -11.92
CA ARG A 110 -7.10 -16.28 -12.56
C ARG A 110 -8.08 -16.96 -13.51
N PRO A 111 -7.62 -17.71 -14.51
CA PRO A 111 -8.49 -18.50 -15.37
C PRO A 111 -9.27 -19.54 -14.54
N GLY A 112 -10.59 -19.59 -14.75
CA GLY A 112 -11.45 -20.64 -14.22
C GLY A 112 -11.54 -21.86 -15.14
N PRO A 113 -12.15 -22.97 -14.67
CA PRO A 113 -12.32 -24.20 -15.44
C PRO A 113 -13.13 -24.02 -16.73
N ASP A 114 -14.05 -23.05 -16.74
CA ASP A 114 -14.92 -22.70 -17.89
C ASP A 114 -14.36 -21.52 -18.71
N GLY A 115 -13.11 -21.13 -18.48
CA GLY A 115 -12.45 -19.99 -19.15
C GLY A 115 -12.87 -18.61 -18.62
N LYS A 116 -13.82 -18.55 -17.68
CA LYS A 116 -14.20 -17.28 -17.06
C LYS A 116 -13.19 -16.88 -15.99
N PRO A 117 -12.95 -15.57 -15.78
CA PRO A 117 -12.07 -15.10 -14.73
C PRO A 117 -12.68 -15.38 -13.34
N ILE A 118 -11.87 -15.96 -12.46
CA ILE A 118 -12.20 -16.14 -11.04
C ILE A 118 -11.45 -15.06 -10.28
N PRO A 119 -12.14 -14.25 -9.43
CA PRO A 119 -11.48 -13.27 -8.56
C PRO A 119 -10.46 -13.93 -7.64
N VAL A 120 -9.30 -13.28 -7.49
CA VAL A 120 -8.24 -13.68 -6.57
C VAL A 120 -8.09 -12.58 -5.53
N ARG A 121 -8.22 -12.94 -4.28
CA ARG A 121 -7.99 -12.05 -3.13
C ARG A 121 -6.80 -12.58 -2.35
N GLU A 122 -5.91 -11.68 -1.97
CA GLU A 122 -4.87 -11.98 -0.99
C GLU A 122 -5.25 -11.33 0.33
N VAL A 123 -5.45 -12.14 1.36
CA VAL A 123 -5.94 -11.71 2.68
C VAL A 123 -5.17 -12.45 3.77
N GLY A 124 -4.65 -11.69 4.75
CA GLY A 124 -3.88 -12.22 5.86
C GLY A 124 -2.39 -12.36 5.56
N TRP A 125 -1.70 -13.19 6.31
CA TRP A 125 -0.26 -13.36 6.28
C TRP A 125 0.22 -14.19 5.10
N GLY A 126 1.23 -13.68 4.39
CA GLY A 126 1.88 -14.41 3.30
C GLY A 126 3.27 -13.86 2.98
N PRO A 127 4.15 -14.68 2.37
CA PRO A 127 5.43 -14.21 1.88
C PRO A 127 5.29 -13.44 0.59
N ILE A 128 6.25 -12.56 0.32
CA ILE A 128 6.48 -11.96 -1.00
C ILE A 128 7.84 -12.39 -1.54
N ASP A 129 7.93 -12.59 -2.86
CA ASP A 129 9.18 -12.86 -3.56
C ASP A 129 9.80 -11.54 -4.00
N LEU A 130 11.01 -11.24 -3.53
CA LEU A 130 11.71 -9.99 -3.87
C LEU A 130 12.43 -10.10 -5.23
N HIS A 131 12.37 -9.03 -6.01
CA HIS A 131 13.04 -8.85 -7.29
C HIS A 131 14.01 -7.67 -7.22
N ASN A 132 15.01 -7.65 -8.12
CA ASN A 132 16.00 -6.57 -8.17
C ASN A 132 16.61 -6.28 -6.79
N VAL A 133 17.04 -7.32 -6.09
CA VAL A 133 17.48 -7.30 -4.68
C VAL A 133 18.66 -6.36 -4.39
N THR A 134 19.31 -5.84 -5.43
CA THR A 134 20.35 -4.80 -5.32
C THR A 134 19.79 -3.39 -5.15
N GLU A 135 18.48 -3.22 -5.30
CA GLU A 135 17.83 -1.93 -5.05
C GLU A 135 18.02 -1.51 -3.59
N PRO A 136 18.45 -0.26 -3.33
CA PRO A 136 18.74 0.20 -1.97
C PRO A 136 17.55 0.07 -1.00
N VAL A 137 16.31 0.16 -1.51
CA VAL A 137 15.09 -0.03 -0.72
C VAL A 137 14.99 -1.43 -0.11
N LEU A 138 15.59 -2.43 -0.73
CA LEU A 138 15.58 -3.83 -0.29
C LEU A 138 16.82 -4.22 0.53
N ALA A 139 17.69 -3.25 0.87
CA ALA A 139 18.90 -3.52 1.64
C ALA A 139 18.58 -4.17 3.00
N GLY A 140 19.19 -5.32 3.26
CA GLY A 140 19.03 -6.08 4.51
C GLY A 140 17.66 -6.77 4.67
N MET A 141 16.86 -6.85 3.61
CA MET A 141 15.63 -7.63 3.61
C MET A 141 15.93 -9.13 3.47
N PRO A 142 15.16 -10.03 4.12
CA PRO A 142 15.23 -11.46 3.83
C PRO A 142 14.70 -11.73 2.41
N ALA A 143 15.05 -12.89 1.84
CA ALA A 143 14.64 -13.25 0.47
C ALA A 143 13.11 -13.31 0.29
N GLN A 144 12.40 -13.78 1.31
CA GLN A 144 10.94 -13.91 1.33
C GLN A 144 10.38 -13.33 2.65
N PRO A 145 10.27 -12.00 2.75
CA PRO A 145 9.68 -11.39 3.94
C PRO A 145 8.18 -11.71 4.03
N LEU A 146 7.72 -11.97 5.26
CA LEU A 146 6.30 -12.12 5.55
C LEU A 146 5.65 -10.75 5.70
N VAL A 147 4.51 -10.56 5.05
CA VAL A 147 3.71 -9.34 5.08
C VAL A 147 2.23 -9.67 5.32
N VAL A 148 1.42 -8.64 5.56
CA VAL A 148 -0.04 -8.76 5.57
C VAL A 148 -0.59 -8.27 4.24
N HIS A 149 -1.38 -9.10 3.58
CA HIS A 149 -2.12 -8.77 2.37
C HIS A 149 -3.58 -8.48 2.72
N TRP A 150 -4.19 -7.49 2.02
CA TRP A 150 -5.61 -7.18 2.17
C TRP A 150 -6.12 -6.50 0.91
N HIS A 151 -6.12 -7.26 -0.22
CA HIS A 151 -6.50 -6.69 -1.51
C HIS A 151 -7.12 -7.71 -2.46
N GLY A 152 -7.91 -7.21 -3.40
CA GLY A 152 -8.50 -7.97 -4.50
C GLY A 152 -8.22 -7.35 -5.87
N ASP A 153 -7.73 -6.11 -5.90
CA ASP A 153 -7.27 -5.45 -7.13
C ASP A 153 -5.75 -5.56 -7.28
N THR A 154 -5.29 -5.41 -8.51
CA THR A 154 -3.89 -5.36 -8.91
C THR A 154 -3.69 -4.33 -10.00
N TYR A 155 -2.46 -4.13 -10.45
CA TYR A 155 -2.11 -3.18 -11.49
C TYR A 155 -1.05 -3.75 -12.45
N ASP A 156 -1.02 -3.22 -13.67
CA ASP A 156 0.15 -3.41 -14.54
C ASP A 156 1.35 -2.64 -13.96
N LEU A 157 2.56 -3.15 -14.20
CA LEU A 157 3.76 -2.42 -13.81
C LEU A 157 3.81 -1.08 -14.57
N PRO A 158 3.90 0.07 -13.88
CA PRO A 158 3.96 1.36 -14.55
C PRO A 158 5.15 1.46 -15.53
N PRO A 159 5.00 2.15 -16.67
CA PRO A 159 6.11 2.35 -17.59
C PRO A 159 7.35 2.95 -16.91
N GLY A 160 8.51 2.32 -17.11
CA GLY A 160 9.77 2.75 -16.51
C GLY A 160 9.94 2.40 -15.03
N ALA A 161 8.99 1.71 -14.42
CA ALA A 161 9.11 1.28 -13.04
C ALA A 161 10.03 0.07 -12.87
N VAL A 162 10.72 0.02 -11.73
CA VAL A 162 11.47 -1.14 -11.27
C VAL A 162 10.53 -2.05 -10.48
N HIS A 163 10.39 -3.30 -10.89
CA HIS A 163 9.59 -4.31 -10.19
C HIS A 163 10.35 -4.80 -8.95
N LEU A 164 9.73 -4.73 -7.77
CA LEU A 164 10.40 -5.02 -6.50
C LEU A 164 9.89 -6.30 -5.83
N ALA A 165 8.62 -6.65 -5.98
CA ALA A 165 8.05 -7.84 -5.34
C ALA A 165 6.86 -8.42 -6.10
N SER A 166 6.65 -9.74 -5.92
CA SER A 166 5.50 -10.49 -6.42
C SER A 166 5.04 -11.54 -5.40
N THR A 167 3.86 -12.11 -5.66
CA THR A 167 3.42 -13.41 -5.11
C THR A 167 3.04 -14.33 -6.27
N PRO A 168 2.85 -15.65 -6.02
CA PRO A 168 2.41 -16.57 -7.05
C PRO A 168 1.06 -16.20 -7.70
N VAL A 169 0.23 -15.43 -7.01
CA VAL A 169 -1.13 -15.07 -7.47
C VAL A 169 -1.29 -13.57 -7.79
N CYS A 170 -0.34 -12.73 -7.44
CA CYS A 170 -0.31 -11.32 -7.79
C CYS A 170 1.10 -10.90 -8.23
N ARG A 171 1.25 -10.64 -9.52
CA ARG A 171 2.56 -10.38 -10.13
C ARG A 171 3.22 -9.11 -9.61
N HIS A 172 2.45 -8.08 -9.28
CA HIS A 172 2.99 -6.77 -8.93
C HIS A 172 2.58 -6.40 -7.49
N GLN A 173 3.45 -6.77 -6.54
CA GLN A 173 3.26 -6.47 -5.11
C GLN A 173 4.01 -5.21 -4.68
N ALA A 174 5.08 -4.86 -5.36
CA ALA A 174 5.81 -3.63 -5.09
C ALA A 174 6.57 -3.15 -6.33
N TYR A 175 6.71 -1.82 -6.43
CA TYR A 175 7.47 -1.17 -7.50
C TYR A 175 8.04 0.18 -7.06
N ARG A 176 9.05 0.65 -7.81
CA ARG A 176 9.60 2.01 -7.71
C ARG A 176 9.58 2.68 -9.08
N ILE A 177 9.19 3.95 -9.12
CA ILE A 177 9.35 4.83 -10.29
C ILE A 177 9.94 6.16 -9.83
N GLY A 178 11.16 6.48 -10.26
CA GLY A 178 11.90 7.62 -9.70
C GLY A 178 12.00 7.50 -8.17
N ARG A 179 11.54 8.52 -7.45
CA ARG A 179 11.47 8.56 -5.97
C ARG A 179 10.08 8.17 -5.42
N ALA A 180 9.22 7.58 -6.24
CA ALA A 180 7.93 7.09 -5.83
C ALA A 180 7.94 5.56 -5.65
N PHE A 181 7.35 5.07 -4.56
CA PHE A 181 7.26 3.66 -4.18
C PHE A 181 5.81 3.25 -4.02
N GLY A 182 5.42 2.14 -4.63
CA GLY A 182 4.10 1.52 -4.45
C GLY A 182 4.24 0.16 -3.78
N LEU A 183 3.51 -0.06 -2.69
CA LEU A 183 3.42 -1.33 -1.96
C LEU A 183 1.94 -1.78 -1.94
N GLN A 184 1.65 -2.96 -2.48
CA GLN A 184 0.29 -3.51 -2.47
C GLN A 184 -0.07 -4.13 -1.12
N PHE A 185 0.92 -4.58 -0.38
CA PHE A 185 0.80 -5.15 0.97
C PHE A 185 0.99 -4.07 2.05
N HIS A 186 0.76 -4.46 3.31
CA HIS A 186 0.68 -3.55 4.45
C HIS A 186 1.82 -3.76 5.45
N PRO A 187 2.96 -3.05 5.32
CA PRO A 187 4.04 -3.10 6.30
C PRO A 187 3.87 -2.06 7.44
N GLU A 188 2.83 -1.23 7.36
CA GLU A 188 2.57 -0.17 8.33
C GLU A 188 1.73 -0.62 9.52
N LEU A 189 1.08 -1.78 9.44
CA LEU A 189 0.05 -2.20 10.39
C LEU A 189 0.59 -2.43 11.79
N GLU A 190 -0.18 -1.99 12.79
CA GLU A 190 -0.07 -2.45 14.16
C GLU A 190 -0.91 -3.73 14.35
N ARG A 191 -0.56 -4.51 15.37
CA ARG A 191 -1.20 -5.79 15.66
C ARG A 191 -2.72 -5.65 15.89
N GLU A 192 -3.12 -4.61 16.61
CA GLU A 192 -4.49 -4.31 16.96
C GLU A 192 -5.34 -3.99 15.73
N THR A 193 -4.76 -3.36 14.73
CA THR A 193 -5.43 -3.04 13.46
C THR A 193 -5.73 -4.29 12.65
N ILE A 194 -4.82 -5.26 12.61
CA ILE A 194 -5.08 -6.55 11.94
C ILE A 194 -6.31 -7.22 12.58
N ALA A 195 -6.40 -7.22 13.91
CA ALA A 195 -7.55 -7.79 14.62
C ALA A 195 -8.85 -7.02 14.36
N THR A 196 -8.74 -5.70 14.20
CA THR A 196 -9.88 -4.83 13.85
C THR A 196 -10.38 -5.15 12.44
N TRP A 197 -9.50 -5.25 11.45
CA TRP A 197 -9.87 -5.59 10.07
C TRP A 197 -10.51 -6.98 9.95
N VAL A 198 -9.99 -7.98 10.67
CA VAL A 198 -10.63 -9.32 10.72
C VAL A 198 -12.07 -9.24 11.18
N ARG A 199 -12.37 -8.33 12.10
CA ARG A 199 -13.72 -8.15 12.66
C ARG A 199 -14.61 -7.30 11.76
N GLU A 200 -14.08 -6.20 11.22
CA GLU A 200 -14.85 -5.23 10.41
C GLU A 200 -15.10 -5.73 9.00
N ASP A 201 -14.13 -6.45 8.40
CA ASP A 201 -14.20 -7.02 7.07
C ASP A 201 -14.50 -8.53 7.07
N ALA A 202 -15.26 -9.01 8.06
CA ALA A 202 -15.53 -10.45 8.25
C ALA A 202 -16.07 -11.14 7.00
N ASP A 203 -16.95 -10.49 6.23
CA ASP A 203 -17.50 -11.02 4.97
C ASP A 203 -16.42 -11.11 3.87
N TYR A 204 -15.50 -10.15 3.81
CA TYR A 204 -14.40 -10.18 2.87
C TYR A 204 -13.43 -11.31 3.19
N VAL A 205 -13.10 -11.48 4.46
CA VAL A 205 -12.26 -12.60 4.98
C VAL A 205 -12.94 -13.94 4.72
N LEU A 206 -14.24 -14.07 5.04
CA LEU A 206 -15.01 -15.28 4.77
C LEU A 206 -15.00 -15.64 3.29
N GLY A 207 -15.22 -14.66 2.43
CA GLY A 207 -15.25 -14.86 0.97
C GLY A 207 -13.89 -15.25 0.37
N ALA A 208 -12.77 -14.83 1.01
CA ALA A 208 -11.42 -15.13 0.56
C ALA A 208 -10.88 -16.45 1.13
N LEU A 209 -11.13 -16.74 2.40
CA LEU A 209 -10.44 -17.77 3.17
C LEU A 209 -11.36 -18.84 3.78
N GLY A 210 -12.67 -18.68 3.63
CA GLY A 210 -13.66 -19.56 4.25
C GLY A 210 -13.86 -19.29 5.76
N PRO A 211 -14.68 -20.12 6.44
CA PRO A 211 -15.14 -19.85 7.81
C PRO A 211 -14.02 -19.72 8.86
N GLU A 212 -12.93 -20.45 8.68
CA GLU A 212 -11.79 -20.43 9.62
C GLU A 212 -10.77 -19.32 9.32
N GLY A 213 -11.00 -18.51 8.27
CA GLY A 213 -10.04 -17.52 7.78
C GLY A 213 -9.67 -16.48 8.84
N GLY A 214 -10.65 -15.91 9.52
CA GLY A 214 -10.43 -14.93 10.58
C GLY A 214 -9.63 -15.47 11.75
N ALA A 215 -10.01 -16.64 12.25
CA ALA A 215 -9.29 -17.31 13.35
C ALA A 215 -7.84 -17.62 12.97
N ARG A 216 -7.61 -18.06 11.72
CA ARG A 216 -6.27 -18.31 11.21
C ARG A 216 -5.42 -17.05 11.14
N ILE A 217 -5.97 -15.92 10.63
CA ILE A 217 -5.25 -14.65 10.57
C ILE A 217 -4.84 -14.20 11.98
N LEU A 218 -5.72 -14.30 12.97
CA LEU A 218 -5.42 -13.92 14.36
C LEU A 218 -4.33 -14.80 14.97
N ALA A 219 -4.42 -16.12 14.80
CA ALA A 219 -3.41 -17.06 15.26
C ALA A 219 -2.05 -16.82 14.59
N ASP A 220 -2.03 -16.54 13.29
CA ASP A 220 -0.83 -16.18 12.56
C ASP A 220 -0.26 -14.82 13.03
N THR A 221 -1.11 -13.87 13.35
CA THR A 221 -0.70 -12.57 13.92
C THR A 221 0.01 -12.77 15.25
N ASP A 222 -0.54 -13.59 16.13
CA ASP A 222 0.06 -13.92 17.43
C ASP A 222 1.46 -14.54 17.28
N ARG A 223 1.64 -15.36 16.27
CA ARG A 223 2.88 -16.11 16.02
C ARG A 223 3.93 -15.32 15.25
N LEU A 224 3.52 -14.49 14.28
CA LEU A 224 4.40 -13.92 13.25
C LEU A 224 4.73 -12.46 13.47
N TYR A 225 3.84 -11.67 14.10
CA TYR A 225 3.94 -10.22 14.14
C TYR A 225 5.27 -9.73 14.73
N ALA A 226 5.68 -10.27 15.88
CA ALA A 226 6.90 -9.85 16.55
C ALA A 226 8.18 -10.08 15.71
N GLY A 227 8.19 -11.10 14.85
CA GLY A 227 9.29 -11.38 13.95
C GLY A 227 9.25 -10.55 12.65
N ALA A 228 8.06 -10.24 12.16
CA ALA A 228 7.86 -9.48 10.94
C ALA A 228 8.07 -7.96 11.13
N GLN A 229 7.66 -7.44 12.28
CA GLN A 229 7.74 -6.01 12.61
C GLN A 229 9.10 -5.37 12.34
N PRO A 230 10.26 -5.92 12.79
CA PRO A 230 11.56 -5.30 12.51
C PRO A 230 11.92 -5.30 11.02
N ILE A 231 11.37 -6.25 10.25
CA ILE A 231 11.57 -6.35 8.79
C ILE A 231 10.76 -5.24 8.10
N TRP A 232 9.51 -5.00 8.53
CA TRP A 232 8.67 -3.92 8.04
C TRP A 232 9.26 -2.55 8.36
N ASP A 233 9.75 -2.34 9.59
CA ASP A 233 10.43 -1.11 9.98
C ASP A 233 11.68 -0.84 9.13
N ARG A 234 12.41 -1.89 8.76
CA ARG A 234 13.55 -1.78 7.86
C ARG A 234 13.11 -1.36 6.47
N LEU A 235 12.10 -2.01 5.89
CA LEU A 235 11.57 -1.65 4.57
C LEU A 235 11.09 -0.19 4.54
N LEU A 236 10.21 0.18 5.46
CA LEU A 236 9.71 1.55 5.59
C LEU A 236 10.85 2.53 5.85
N GLY A 237 11.78 2.15 6.72
CA GLY A 237 12.97 2.94 7.03
C GLY A 237 13.87 3.20 5.82
N ASN A 238 14.10 2.20 4.98
CA ASN A 238 14.82 2.33 3.72
C ASN A 238 14.11 3.27 2.76
N ILE A 239 12.78 3.07 2.57
CA ILE A 239 11.96 3.93 1.71
C ILE A 239 12.05 5.39 2.18
N LEU A 240 11.77 5.66 3.45
CA LEU A 240 11.79 7.01 4.01
C LEU A 240 13.17 7.67 3.89
N SER A 241 14.25 6.91 3.97
CA SER A 241 15.62 7.42 3.79
C SER A 241 15.90 7.81 2.33
N LEU A 242 15.38 7.04 1.36
CA LEU A 242 15.50 7.35 -0.08
C LEU A 242 14.60 8.50 -0.52
N MET A 243 13.53 8.78 0.25
CA MET A 243 12.62 9.90 0.02
C MET A 243 13.17 11.24 0.56
N GLN A 244 14.20 11.23 1.37
CA GLN A 244 14.85 12.44 1.92
C GLN A 244 15.87 13.02 0.94
#